data_fbb81afae05903ef2a5f8710c8bfffa3
#
_entry.id   fbb81afae05903ef2a5f8710c8bfffa3
#
_cell.length_a   1.000
_cell.length_b   1.000
_cell.length_c   1.000
_cell.angle_alpha   90.00
_cell.angle_beta   90.00
_cell.angle_gamma   90.00
#
_symmetry.space_group_name_H-M   'P 1'
#
loop_
_entity.id
_entity.type
_entity.pdbx_description
1 polymer ?
#
loop_
_entity_poly.entity_id
_entity_poly.type
_entity_poly.pdbx_seq_one_letter_code
_entity_poly.pdbx_strand_id
1 'polypeptide(L)'
;QNNSMEAFVAINCLDYPVERDEAVLADQAAQLLAVAPYTARPDGLGDLVCQNWPYEPRLTKGPVRGVGAAPVVILGTTGDPATPYNWAVSLNDQLENSVLLTLVGEGHLAYDENDPCINEPVDNYFVTGEIPEDGLRCQR
;
A
#
# COMPACT_ATOMS: atom_id res chain seq x y z
N GLN A 1 5.75 -24.82 -14.06
CA GLN A 1 5.68 -24.51 -12.62
C GLN A 1 5.99 -23.04 -12.45
N ASN A 2 5.17 -22.36 -11.68
CA ASN A 2 5.29 -20.94 -11.38
C ASN A 2 5.89 -20.82 -9.96
N ASN A 3 6.98 -20.07 -9.80
CA ASN A 3 7.65 -19.81 -8.53
C ASN A 3 7.35 -18.42 -7.94
N SER A 4 6.24 -17.82 -8.37
CA SER A 4 5.91 -16.43 -7.97
C SER A 4 5.68 -16.29 -6.46
N MET A 5 5.12 -17.30 -5.81
CA MET A 5 4.90 -17.29 -4.37
C MET A 5 6.22 -17.36 -3.58
N GLU A 6 7.12 -18.23 -3.99
CA GLU A 6 8.45 -18.35 -3.38
C GLU A 6 9.26 -17.07 -3.59
N ALA A 7 9.20 -16.48 -4.78
CA ALA A 7 9.85 -15.21 -5.07
C ALA A 7 9.24 -14.06 -4.25
N PHE A 8 7.92 -14.01 -4.13
CA PHE A 8 7.22 -13.02 -3.30
C PHE A 8 7.68 -13.09 -1.85
N VAL A 9 7.69 -14.29 -1.26
CA VAL A 9 8.16 -14.50 0.12
C VAL A 9 9.62 -14.09 0.28
N ALA A 10 10.50 -14.54 -0.62
CA ALA A 10 11.93 -14.23 -0.56
C ALA A 10 12.20 -12.71 -0.63
N ILE A 11 11.52 -11.99 -1.52
CA ILE A 11 11.66 -10.54 -1.67
C ILE A 11 11.19 -9.85 -0.39
N ASN A 12 9.98 -10.17 0.10
CA ASN A 12 9.44 -9.52 1.30
C ASN A 12 10.31 -9.74 2.53
N CYS A 13 10.83 -10.95 2.73
CA CYS A 13 11.70 -11.26 3.87
C CYS A 13 13.08 -10.58 3.79
N LEU A 14 13.54 -10.24 2.58
CA LEU A 14 14.82 -9.55 2.37
C LEU A 14 14.69 -8.03 2.39
N ASP A 15 13.51 -7.49 2.11
CA ASP A 15 13.31 -6.05 2.02
C ASP A 15 13.31 -5.42 3.42
N TYR A 16 12.43 -5.88 4.30
CA TYR A 16 12.22 -5.21 5.59
C TYR A 16 12.27 -6.15 6.78
N PRO A 17 12.81 -5.70 7.93
CA PRO A 17 12.77 -6.49 9.14
C PRO A 17 11.33 -6.71 9.61
N VAL A 18 11.05 -7.92 10.05
CA VAL A 18 9.79 -8.30 10.70
C VAL A 18 9.93 -8.22 12.23
N GLU A 19 8.80 -8.03 12.91
CA GLU A 19 8.77 -8.07 14.37
C GLU A 19 9.08 -9.48 14.88
N ARG A 20 9.88 -9.58 15.92
CA ARG A 20 10.28 -10.84 16.56
C ARG A 20 10.02 -10.85 18.07
N ASP A 21 9.65 -9.71 18.64
CA ASP A 21 9.29 -9.62 20.06
C ASP A 21 7.92 -10.24 20.29
N GLU A 22 7.87 -11.32 21.04
CA GLU A 22 6.65 -12.09 21.31
C GLU A 22 5.58 -11.25 22.02
N ALA A 23 5.97 -10.31 22.89
CA ALA A 23 5.02 -9.45 23.57
C ALA A 23 4.37 -8.44 22.64
N VAL A 24 5.15 -7.87 21.70
CA VAL A 24 4.65 -6.97 20.66
C VAL A 24 3.71 -7.73 19.70
N LEU A 25 4.10 -8.93 19.30
CA LEU A 25 3.27 -9.78 18.42
C LEU A 25 1.96 -10.18 19.09
N ALA A 26 1.98 -10.50 20.39
CA ALA A 26 0.78 -10.85 21.16
C ALA A 26 -0.18 -9.65 21.29
N ASP A 27 0.35 -8.45 21.51
CA ASP A 27 -0.45 -7.21 21.56
C ASP A 27 -1.07 -6.89 20.20
N GLN A 28 -0.32 -6.99 19.12
CA GLN A 28 -0.81 -6.82 17.74
C GLN A 28 -1.92 -7.84 17.40
N ALA A 29 -1.74 -9.10 17.81
CA ALA A 29 -2.74 -10.14 17.63
C ALA A 29 -4.04 -9.82 18.38
N ALA A 30 -3.94 -9.34 19.62
CA ALA A 30 -5.09 -8.95 20.43
C ALA A 30 -5.85 -7.75 19.80
N GLN A 31 -5.12 -6.74 19.32
CA GLN A 31 -5.71 -5.61 18.61
C GLN A 31 -6.42 -6.05 17.32
N LEU A 32 -5.81 -6.94 16.54
CA LEU A 32 -6.39 -7.46 15.32
C LEU A 32 -7.68 -8.25 15.60
N LEU A 33 -7.67 -9.13 16.60
CA LEU A 33 -8.84 -9.88 17.02
C LEU A 33 -9.98 -9.00 17.50
N ALA A 34 -9.67 -7.86 18.12
CA ALA A 34 -10.69 -6.92 18.60
C ALA A 34 -11.46 -6.24 17.45
N VAL A 35 -10.79 -5.98 16.32
CA VAL A 35 -11.39 -5.29 15.15
C VAL A 35 -11.87 -6.26 14.06
N ALA A 36 -11.32 -7.45 13.99
CA ALA A 36 -11.60 -8.44 12.95
C ALA A 36 -11.77 -9.86 13.52
N PRO A 37 -12.73 -10.11 14.43
CA PRO A 37 -12.81 -11.35 15.20
C PRO A 37 -13.07 -12.61 14.38
N TYR A 38 -13.60 -12.45 13.16
CA TYR A 38 -13.92 -13.59 12.27
C TYR A 38 -12.83 -13.90 11.24
N THR A 39 -11.93 -12.97 10.96
CA THR A 39 -10.90 -13.10 9.92
C THR A 39 -9.48 -13.05 10.47
N ALA A 40 -9.33 -12.48 11.67
CA ALA A 40 -8.03 -12.43 12.32
C ALA A 40 -7.56 -13.83 12.74
N ARG A 41 -6.29 -14.08 12.56
CA ARG A 41 -5.67 -15.34 13.01
C ARG A 41 -5.20 -15.17 14.45
N PRO A 42 -5.36 -16.22 15.30
CA PRO A 42 -4.89 -16.18 16.70
C PRO A 42 -3.37 -16.02 16.84
N ASP A 43 -2.61 -16.46 15.83
CA ASP A 43 -1.15 -16.32 15.73
C ASP A 43 -0.71 -14.90 15.29
N GLY A 44 -1.66 -14.01 15.06
CA GLY A 44 -1.42 -12.59 14.79
C GLY A 44 -0.86 -12.30 13.41
N LEU A 45 -0.22 -11.13 13.33
CA LEU A 45 0.42 -10.63 12.10
C LEU A 45 1.86 -11.14 11.92
N GLY A 46 2.31 -12.05 12.78
CA GLY A 46 3.67 -12.58 12.72
C GLY A 46 3.91 -13.32 11.41
N ASP A 47 4.81 -12.82 10.60
CA ASP A 47 5.28 -13.54 9.42
C ASP A 47 6.31 -14.60 9.85
N LEU A 48 5.82 -15.76 10.28
CA LEU A 48 6.66 -16.87 10.75
C LEU A 48 7.71 -17.30 9.71
N VAL A 49 7.41 -17.13 8.42
CA VAL A 49 8.36 -17.46 7.36
C VAL A 49 9.52 -16.48 7.38
N CYS A 50 9.25 -15.18 7.45
CA CYS A 50 10.29 -14.15 7.50
C CYS A 50 11.03 -14.14 8.85
N GLN A 51 10.38 -14.49 9.95
CA GLN A 51 11.05 -14.66 11.26
C GLN A 51 12.12 -15.75 11.22
N ASN A 52 11.90 -16.80 10.43
CA ASN A 52 12.82 -17.91 10.25
C ASN A 52 13.68 -17.80 8.97
N TRP A 53 13.61 -16.66 8.28
CA TRP A 53 14.39 -16.43 7.06
C TRP A 53 15.89 -16.36 7.39
N PRO A 54 16.77 -17.10 6.68
CA PRO A 54 18.18 -17.23 7.05
C PRO A 54 19.05 -16.02 6.70
N TYR A 55 18.49 -15.03 6.04
CA TYR A 55 19.21 -13.84 5.61
C TYR A 55 18.65 -12.59 6.28
N GLU A 56 19.55 -11.67 6.64
CA GLU A 56 19.12 -10.38 7.21
C GLU A 56 18.47 -9.48 6.16
N PRO A 57 17.41 -8.74 6.53
CA PRO A 57 16.77 -7.77 5.65
C PRO A 57 17.74 -6.63 5.32
N ARG A 58 17.60 -6.06 4.12
CA ARG A 58 18.54 -5.06 3.58
C ARG A 58 18.05 -3.63 3.71
N LEU A 59 16.75 -3.42 3.82
CA LEU A 59 16.14 -2.11 3.90
C LEU A 59 15.78 -1.75 5.34
N THR A 60 15.78 -0.47 5.64
CA THR A 60 15.21 0.08 6.87
C THR A 60 13.91 0.78 6.55
N LYS A 61 12.90 0.59 7.41
CA LYS A 61 11.64 1.32 7.29
C LYS A 61 11.90 2.81 7.54
N GLY A 62 11.37 3.65 6.68
CA GLY A 62 11.50 5.10 6.78
C GLY A 62 10.62 5.80 5.77
N PRO A 63 10.48 7.12 5.86
CA PRO A 63 9.65 7.90 4.95
C PRO A 63 10.20 7.84 3.51
N VAL A 64 9.30 7.71 2.56
CA VAL A 64 9.61 7.71 1.12
C VAL A 64 9.43 9.14 0.59
N ARG A 65 10.52 9.88 0.41
CA ARG A 65 10.45 11.30 0.03
C ARG A 65 10.44 11.57 -1.47
N GLY A 66 11.02 10.69 -2.28
CA GLY A 66 11.10 10.86 -3.74
C GLY A 66 11.80 12.15 -4.16
N VAL A 67 12.83 12.59 -3.42
CA VAL A 67 13.55 13.87 -3.67
C VAL A 67 14.04 13.96 -5.11
N GLY A 68 13.63 15.02 -5.82
CA GLY A 68 14.00 15.25 -7.21
C GLY A 68 13.27 14.39 -8.23
N ALA A 69 12.29 13.60 -7.81
CA ALA A 69 11.42 12.86 -8.74
C ALA A 69 10.48 13.81 -9.49
N ALA A 70 10.09 13.43 -10.71
CA ALA A 70 8.94 14.03 -11.38
C ALA A 70 7.68 13.85 -10.52
N PRO A 71 6.64 14.68 -10.72
CA PRO A 71 5.39 14.55 -9.96
C PRO A 71 4.83 13.13 -10.01
N VAL A 72 4.45 12.59 -8.86
CA VAL A 72 3.87 11.25 -8.74
C VAL A 72 2.36 11.37 -8.58
N VAL A 73 1.60 10.74 -9.46
CA VAL A 73 0.14 10.65 -9.34
C VAL A 73 -0.21 9.43 -8.51
N ILE A 74 -0.85 9.65 -7.36
CA ILE A 74 -1.29 8.62 -6.44
C ILE A 74 -2.80 8.45 -6.58
N LEU A 75 -3.24 7.20 -6.70
CA LEU A 75 -4.65 6.85 -6.77
C LEU A 75 -5.06 6.06 -5.52
N GLY A 76 -6.19 6.42 -4.93
CA GLY A 76 -6.73 5.70 -3.79
C GLY A 76 -8.24 5.54 -3.86
N THR A 77 -8.74 4.34 -3.60
CA THR A 77 -10.18 4.05 -3.45
C THR A 77 -10.54 4.01 -1.97
N THR A 78 -11.60 4.72 -1.55
CA THR A 78 -11.94 4.87 -0.13
C THR A 78 -12.31 3.56 0.57
N GLY A 79 -12.94 2.63 -0.15
CA GLY A 79 -13.33 1.30 0.33
C GLY A 79 -12.47 0.17 -0.25
N ASP A 80 -11.17 0.40 -0.44
CA ASP A 80 -10.25 -0.64 -0.92
C ASP A 80 -9.89 -1.63 0.21
N PRO A 81 -10.27 -2.92 0.08
CA PRO A 81 -9.97 -3.91 1.10
C PRO A 81 -8.55 -4.47 1.05
N ALA A 82 -7.84 -4.28 -0.07
CA ALA A 82 -6.50 -4.83 -0.30
C ALA A 82 -5.40 -3.82 0.03
N THR A 83 -5.58 -2.56 -0.42
CA THR A 83 -4.67 -1.44 -0.18
C THR A 83 -5.46 -0.28 0.44
N PRO A 84 -5.62 -0.26 1.78
CA PRO A 84 -6.42 0.73 2.47
C PRO A 84 -6.12 2.17 2.06
N TYR A 85 -7.13 2.99 1.85
CA TYR A 85 -7.04 4.36 1.34
C TYR A 85 -6.04 5.24 2.13
N ASN A 86 -5.94 5.06 3.44
CA ASN A 86 -4.98 5.79 4.27
C ASN A 86 -3.51 5.48 3.94
N TRP A 87 -3.20 4.40 3.23
CA TRP A 87 -1.85 4.18 2.72
C TRP A 87 -1.54 5.13 1.56
N ALA A 88 -2.51 5.38 0.67
CA ALA A 88 -2.37 6.37 -0.40
C ALA A 88 -2.19 7.79 0.17
N VAL A 89 -2.99 8.15 1.18
CA VAL A 89 -2.84 9.43 1.91
C VAL A 89 -1.45 9.54 2.55
N SER A 90 -1.03 8.51 3.28
CA SER A 90 0.28 8.50 3.94
C SER A 90 1.45 8.58 2.95
N LEU A 91 1.32 7.97 1.78
CA LEU A 91 2.35 8.08 0.73
C LEU A 91 2.39 9.50 0.15
N ASN A 92 1.23 10.12 -0.09
CA ASN A 92 1.14 11.50 -0.55
C ASN A 92 1.77 12.48 0.45
N ASP A 93 1.52 12.29 1.73
CA ASP A 93 2.11 13.12 2.79
C ASP A 93 3.64 12.98 2.91
N GLN A 94 4.20 11.86 2.47
CA GLN A 94 5.63 11.60 2.54
C GLN A 94 6.41 12.10 1.33
N LEU A 95 5.81 12.04 0.14
CA LEU A 95 6.47 12.44 -1.10
C LEU A 95 6.54 13.97 -1.21
N GLU A 96 7.68 14.48 -1.69
CA GLU A 96 7.87 15.93 -1.86
C GLU A 96 7.08 16.51 -3.05
N ASN A 97 6.75 15.67 -4.02
CA ASN A 97 6.12 16.09 -5.26
C ASN A 97 5.13 15.01 -5.72
N SER A 98 3.91 15.07 -5.18
CA SER A 98 2.84 14.15 -5.54
C SER A 98 1.48 14.83 -5.53
N VAL A 99 0.51 14.19 -6.17
CA VAL A 99 -0.90 14.57 -6.15
C VAL A 99 -1.74 13.32 -5.86
N LEU A 100 -2.79 13.47 -5.06
CA LEU A 100 -3.68 12.37 -4.68
C LEU A 100 -5.05 12.52 -5.36
N LEU A 101 -5.41 11.57 -6.19
CA LEU A 101 -6.72 11.41 -6.78
C LEU A 101 -7.49 10.32 -6.00
N THR A 102 -8.70 10.65 -5.60
CA THR A 102 -9.53 9.78 -4.76
C THR A 102 -10.75 9.29 -5.52
N LEU A 103 -10.93 7.98 -5.60
CA LEU A 103 -12.20 7.37 -5.97
C LEU A 103 -13.00 7.08 -4.70
N VAL A 104 -14.15 7.72 -4.56
CA VAL A 104 -15.09 7.44 -3.47
C VAL A 104 -15.97 6.26 -3.89
N GLY A 105 -15.72 5.10 -3.30
CA GLY A 105 -16.40 3.85 -3.66
C GLY A 105 -15.74 2.64 -3.04
N GLU A 106 -16.23 1.48 -3.41
CA GLU A 106 -15.75 0.19 -2.96
C GLU A 106 -14.93 -0.51 -4.07
N GLY A 107 -14.00 -1.35 -3.67
CA GLY A 107 -13.21 -2.20 -4.56
C GLY A 107 -11.75 -1.82 -4.65
N HIS A 108 -10.99 -2.73 -5.25
CA HIS A 108 -9.56 -2.55 -5.47
C HIS A 108 -9.31 -1.90 -6.83
N LEU A 109 -8.47 -0.90 -6.88
CA LEU A 109 -8.12 -0.05 -8.01
C LEU A 109 -9.11 1.10 -8.28
N ALA A 110 -8.55 2.31 -8.41
CA ALA A 110 -9.28 3.50 -8.81
C ALA A 110 -9.28 3.70 -10.33
N TYR A 111 -8.21 3.29 -11.01
CA TYR A 111 -8.09 3.38 -12.46
C TYR A 111 -8.70 2.14 -13.10
N ASP A 112 -9.78 2.33 -13.87
CA ASP A 112 -10.43 1.27 -14.65
C ASP A 112 -11.12 1.85 -15.90
N GLU A 113 -11.58 0.99 -16.81
CA GLU A 113 -12.15 1.39 -18.10
C GLU A 113 -13.48 2.16 -17.99
N ASN A 114 -14.07 2.27 -16.81
CA ASN A 114 -15.43 2.79 -16.63
C ASN A 114 -15.51 4.09 -15.84
N ASP A 115 -14.40 4.65 -15.43
CA ASP A 115 -14.39 5.89 -14.63
C ASP A 115 -13.60 7.02 -15.29
N PRO A 116 -14.26 7.80 -16.20
CA PRO A 116 -13.59 8.89 -16.90
C PRO A 116 -13.09 9.99 -15.97
N CYS A 117 -13.72 10.20 -14.81
CA CYS A 117 -13.31 11.21 -13.85
C CYS A 117 -11.89 10.95 -13.30
N ILE A 118 -11.52 9.68 -13.11
CA ILE A 118 -10.16 9.28 -12.71
C ILE A 118 -9.28 9.07 -13.95
N ASN A 119 -9.81 8.39 -14.97
CA ASN A 119 -8.99 7.93 -16.09
C ASN A 119 -8.50 9.06 -16.97
N GLU A 120 -9.37 10.02 -17.30
CA GLU A 120 -8.98 11.13 -18.19
C GLU A 120 -7.80 11.95 -17.66
N PRO A 121 -7.78 12.40 -16.39
CA PRO A 121 -6.61 13.09 -15.83
C PRO A 121 -5.34 12.23 -15.80
N VAL A 122 -5.48 10.93 -15.53
CA VAL A 122 -4.34 9.99 -15.49
C VAL A 122 -3.79 9.77 -16.90
N ASP A 123 -4.66 9.52 -17.87
CA ASP A 123 -4.25 9.34 -19.27
C ASP A 123 -3.59 10.60 -19.82
N ASN A 124 -4.15 11.77 -19.50
CA ASN A 124 -3.59 13.05 -19.91
C ASN A 124 -2.19 13.26 -19.31
N TYR A 125 -2.00 12.91 -18.04
CA TYR A 125 -0.69 12.95 -17.39
C TYR A 125 0.33 12.06 -18.13
N PHE A 126 -0.03 10.84 -18.52
CA PHE A 126 0.87 9.95 -19.26
C PHE A 126 1.17 10.44 -20.68
N VAL A 127 0.19 11.05 -21.35
CA VAL A 127 0.34 11.49 -22.76
C VAL A 127 1.03 12.84 -22.88
N THR A 128 0.71 13.78 -22.00
CA THR A 128 1.12 15.19 -22.14
C THR A 128 2.09 15.64 -21.04
N GLY A 129 2.14 14.94 -19.91
CA GLY A 129 2.85 15.38 -18.71
C GLY A 129 2.08 16.40 -17.88
N GLU A 130 0.82 16.69 -18.22
CA GLU A 130 -0.02 17.59 -17.43
C GLU A 130 -0.40 16.96 -16.10
N ILE A 131 -0.06 17.64 -15.00
CA ILE A 131 -0.29 17.12 -13.66
C ILE A 131 -1.76 17.33 -13.29
N PRO A 132 -2.48 16.26 -12.86
CA PRO A 132 -3.84 16.38 -12.38
C PRO A 132 -3.99 17.33 -11.19
N GLU A 133 -5.20 17.83 -10.97
CA GLU A 133 -5.53 18.63 -9.78
C GLU A 133 -5.36 17.76 -8.52
N ASP A 134 -4.54 18.27 -7.57
CA ASP A 134 -4.36 17.59 -6.30
C ASP A 134 -5.66 17.61 -5.48
N GLY A 135 -5.98 16.49 -4.86
CA GLY A 135 -7.20 16.32 -4.09
C GLY A 135 -8.46 16.07 -4.94
N LEU A 136 -8.34 15.84 -6.25
CA LEU A 136 -9.49 15.47 -7.10
C LEU A 136 -10.23 14.27 -6.48
N ARG A 137 -11.56 14.40 -6.39
CA ARG A 137 -12.45 13.36 -5.85
C ARG A 137 -13.53 12.99 -6.85
N CYS A 138 -13.55 11.73 -7.22
CA CYS A 138 -14.54 11.13 -8.11
C CYS A 138 -15.45 10.18 -7.33
N GLN A 139 -16.68 10.00 -7.78
CA GLN A 139 -17.65 9.10 -7.14
C GLN A 139 -18.08 8.02 -8.13
N ARG A 140 -18.04 6.78 -7.67
CA ARG A 140 -18.56 5.64 -8.43
C ARG A 140 -19.95 5.31 -7.98
#